data_32ac63217edf55c0365ef57fe82c15fc
#
_entry.id   32ac63217edf55c0365ef57fe82c15fc
#
_cell.length_a   1.000
_cell.length_b   1.000
_cell.length_c   1.000
_cell.angle_alpha   90.00
_cell.angle_beta   90.00
_cell.angle_gamma   90.00
#
_symmetry.space_group_name_H-M   'P 1'
#
loop_
_entity.id
_entity.type
_entity.pdbx_description
1 polymer ?
#
loop_
_entity_poly.entity_id
_entity_poly.type
_entity_poly.pdbx_seq_one_letter_code
_entity_poly.pdbx_strand_id
1 'polypeptide(L)'
;MTAPDLPPGATGVITVDLDVIAANWHAITALVTPAECGAVVKADAYGLGALKVIPALARAGCRTFFVATPDEAEAARRLAPDARLFALDGLLPGAAGVFAANDVAPVLTSLEEIAVWSAEAARAQKRLPAGLQIDSGLNRLGLSDADVHTLASEPTRLDGIDLRLVMSHLACADDPTHGHNETQRSNFDRLRALLPPTPASLAASDGLMLGARFHYDLVRPGYALYGGQAFQGGPTPVRPAVIVEARVLQVRALAPGDPVGYSATWRAARPTRLAVISAGYADGFARALSAGAGEERGVVAIHGQRAP
;
A
#
# COMPACT_ATOMS: atom_id res chain seq x y z
N MET A 1 -20.94 -2.71 15.97
CA MET A 1 -20.07 -2.30 17.08
C MET A 1 -20.71 -1.13 17.78
N THR A 2 -20.92 -1.21 19.11
CA THR A 2 -21.24 -0.02 19.92
C THR A 2 -20.01 0.87 19.93
N ALA A 3 -20.20 2.17 19.68
CA ALA A 3 -19.10 3.14 19.75
C ALA A 3 -18.42 3.03 21.11
N PRO A 4 -17.08 2.88 21.17
CA PRO A 4 -16.39 2.92 22.45
C PRO A 4 -16.61 4.30 23.09
N ASP A 5 -16.83 4.34 24.37
CA ASP A 5 -16.82 5.62 25.10
C ASP A 5 -15.46 6.29 24.91
N LEU A 6 -15.46 7.46 24.27
CA LEU A 6 -14.23 8.23 24.09
C LEU A 6 -13.61 8.51 25.47
N PRO A 7 -12.29 8.27 25.65
CA PRO A 7 -11.63 8.55 26.91
C PRO A 7 -11.88 10.01 27.36
N PRO A 8 -11.98 10.26 28.66
CA PRO A 8 -12.13 11.63 29.17
C PRO A 8 -11.03 12.54 28.61
N GLY A 9 -11.43 13.70 28.06
CA GLY A 9 -10.50 14.67 27.45
C GLY A 9 -10.03 14.35 26.03
N ALA A 10 -10.28 13.16 25.50
CA ALA A 10 -9.96 12.85 24.11
C ALA A 10 -10.88 13.62 23.15
N THR A 11 -10.32 14.24 22.14
CA THR A 11 -11.06 14.94 21.08
C THR A 11 -11.57 13.95 20.03
N GLY A 12 -10.82 12.86 19.77
CA GLY A 12 -11.20 11.79 18.85
C GLY A 12 -10.43 10.51 19.15
N VAL A 13 -10.83 9.43 18.51
CA VAL A 13 -10.18 8.12 18.58
C VAL A 13 -10.12 7.51 17.17
N ILE A 14 -9.01 6.88 16.86
CA ILE A 14 -8.87 5.99 15.70
C ILE A 14 -8.88 4.56 16.24
N THR A 15 -9.85 3.77 15.83
CA THR A 15 -9.92 2.34 16.10
C THR A 15 -9.42 1.57 14.91
N VAL A 16 -8.40 0.73 15.11
CA VAL A 16 -7.86 -0.18 14.08
C VAL A 16 -8.25 -1.61 14.46
N ASP A 17 -9.06 -2.23 13.65
CA ASP A 17 -9.53 -3.61 13.84
C ASP A 17 -8.59 -4.60 13.16
N LEU A 18 -7.72 -5.23 13.95
CA LEU A 18 -6.72 -6.19 13.46
C LEU A 18 -7.36 -7.48 12.94
N ASP A 19 -8.51 -7.88 13.45
CA ASP A 19 -9.22 -9.07 12.99
C ASP A 19 -9.84 -8.82 11.60
N VAL A 20 -10.32 -7.60 11.35
CA VAL A 20 -10.77 -7.19 10.01
C VAL A 20 -9.59 -7.15 9.04
N ILE A 21 -8.41 -6.66 9.43
CA ILE A 21 -7.20 -6.69 8.58
C ILE A 21 -6.83 -8.15 8.22
N ALA A 22 -6.81 -9.05 9.20
CA ALA A 22 -6.56 -10.46 8.96
C ALA A 22 -7.63 -11.11 8.06
N ALA A 23 -8.91 -10.79 8.26
CA ALA A 23 -10.00 -11.27 7.43
C ALA A 23 -9.91 -10.75 5.98
N ASN A 24 -9.53 -9.49 5.78
CA ASN A 24 -9.28 -8.92 4.46
C ASN A 24 -8.12 -9.66 3.76
N TRP A 25 -7.03 -9.93 4.47
CA TRP A 25 -5.92 -10.72 3.92
C TRP A 25 -6.38 -12.13 3.50
N HIS A 26 -7.16 -12.83 4.32
CA HIS A 26 -7.74 -14.14 3.95
C HIS A 26 -8.65 -14.07 2.73
N ALA A 27 -9.51 -13.04 2.65
CA ALA A 27 -10.40 -12.84 1.51
C ALA A 27 -9.62 -12.60 0.21
N ILE A 28 -8.56 -11.79 0.28
CA ILE A 28 -7.66 -11.57 -0.86
C ILE A 28 -6.91 -12.86 -1.22
N THR A 29 -6.39 -13.59 -0.24
CA THR A 29 -5.71 -14.88 -0.47
C THR A 29 -6.62 -15.87 -1.21
N ALA A 30 -7.87 -15.97 -0.80
CA ALA A 30 -8.84 -16.83 -1.48
C ALA A 30 -9.12 -16.37 -2.93
N LEU A 31 -9.19 -15.07 -3.16
CA LEU A 31 -9.41 -14.48 -4.49
C LEU A 31 -8.27 -14.77 -5.46
N VAL A 32 -7.02 -14.73 -4.99
CA VAL A 32 -5.86 -14.77 -5.86
C VAL A 32 -5.23 -16.15 -6.01
N THR A 33 -5.71 -17.16 -5.27
CA THR A 33 -5.20 -18.54 -5.35
C THR A 33 -5.15 -19.02 -6.81
N PRO A 34 -4.03 -19.62 -7.31
CA PRO A 34 -2.89 -20.15 -6.53
C PRO A 34 -1.76 -19.16 -6.24
N ALA A 35 -1.86 -17.88 -6.63
CA ALA A 35 -0.83 -16.89 -6.32
C ALA A 35 -0.70 -16.70 -4.81
N GLU A 36 0.51 -16.41 -4.35
CA GLU A 36 0.75 -16.04 -2.96
C GLU A 36 0.22 -14.63 -2.69
N CYS A 37 -0.36 -14.41 -1.51
CA CYS A 37 -0.76 -13.10 -1.04
C CYS A 37 0.27 -12.58 -0.02
N GLY A 38 1.11 -11.63 -0.44
CA GLY A 38 1.97 -10.88 0.47
C GLY A 38 1.21 -9.77 1.19
N ALA A 39 1.92 -8.93 1.92
CA ALA A 39 1.36 -7.77 2.61
C ALA A 39 2.29 -6.56 2.52
N VAL A 40 1.80 -5.42 2.03
CA VAL A 40 2.55 -4.16 2.04
C VAL A 40 2.23 -3.43 3.34
N VAL A 41 3.24 -3.27 4.18
CA VAL A 41 3.14 -2.71 5.53
C VAL A 41 4.03 -1.48 5.74
N LYS A 42 4.49 -0.87 4.64
CA LYS A 42 5.30 0.36 4.65
C LYS A 42 4.56 1.55 5.28
N ALA A 43 5.31 2.60 5.61
CA ALA A 43 4.81 3.82 6.25
C ALA A 43 4.02 3.49 7.53
N ASP A 44 4.64 2.67 8.41
CA ASP A 44 4.04 2.20 9.67
C ASP A 44 2.67 1.54 9.46
N ALA A 45 2.59 0.61 8.48
CA ALA A 45 1.34 -0.01 8.03
C ALA A 45 0.30 1.04 7.61
N TYR A 46 0.70 1.97 6.74
CA TYR A 46 -0.13 3.10 6.29
C TYR A 46 -0.59 4.02 7.45
N GLY A 47 0.25 4.16 8.48
CA GLY A 47 -0.04 4.96 9.67
C GLY A 47 -0.89 4.25 10.73
N LEU A 48 -1.14 2.95 10.56
CA LEU A 48 -2.03 2.17 11.45
C LEU A 48 -1.27 1.37 12.52
N GLY A 49 0.06 1.44 12.54
CA GLY A 49 0.89 0.81 13.55
C GLY A 49 1.41 -0.57 13.14
N ALA A 50 2.53 -0.60 12.41
CA ALA A 50 3.19 -1.83 11.96
C ALA A 50 3.50 -2.81 13.10
N LEU A 51 3.81 -2.27 14.30
CA LEU A 51 4.05 -3.06 15.52
C LEU A 51 2.89 -4.02 15.87
N LYS A 52 1.67 -3.68 15.51
CA LYS A 52 0.47 -4.50 15.77
C LYS A 52 0.03 -5.25 14.51
N VAL A 53 0.11 -4.61 13.34
CA VAL A 53 -0.38 -5.14 12.06
C VAL A 53 0.48 -6.33 11.60
N ILE A 54 1.82 -6.21 11.61
CA ILE A 54 2.71 -7.29 11.14
C ILE A 54 2.49 -8.59 11.91
N PRO A 55 2.49 -8.62 13.26
CA PRO A 55 2.21 -9.84 14.00
C PRO A 55 0.81 -10.40 13.76
N ALA A 56 -0.21 -9.56 13.55
CA ALA A 56 -1.56 -10.01 13.24
C ALA A 56 -1.60 -10.74 11.88
N LEU A 57 -1.02 -10.16 10.84
CA LEU A 57 -0.93 -10.77 9.52
C LEU A 57 -0.05 -12.03 9.51
N ALA A 58 1.07 -12.05 10.26
CA ALA A 58 1.92 -13.23 10.38
C ALA A 58 1.18 -14.41 11.04
N ARG A 59 0.39 -14.15 12.09
CA ARG A 59 -0.50 -15.16 12.71
C ARG A 59 -1.59 -15.64 11.77
N ALA A 60 -2.13 -14.76 10.92
CA ALA A 60 -3.09 -15.12 9.88
C ALA A 60 -2.50 -16.02 8.78
N GLY A 61 -1.17 -16.10 8.68
CA GLY A 61 -0.48 -16.96 7.71
C GLY A 61 0.33 -16.22 6.66
N CYS A 62 0.37 -14.88 6.67
CA CYS A 62 1.21 -14.11 5.75
C CYS A 62 2.69 -14.41 5.99
N ARG A 63 3.43 -14.69 4.90
CA ARG A 63 4.86 -15.06 4.93
C ARG A 63 5.75 -14.08 4.17
N THR A 64 5.17 -13.14 3.44
CA THR A 64 5.92 -12.16 2.64
C THR A 64 5.42 -10.76 2.95
N PHE A 65 6.34 -9.90 3.41
CA PHE A 65 6.02 -8.51 3.72
C PHE A 65 6.85 -7.56 2.86
N PHE A 66 6.24 -6.44 2.52
CA PHE A 66 6.85 -5.36 1.78
C PHE A 66 6.89 -4.10 2.65
N VAL A 67 8.08 -3.57 2.84
CA VAL A 67 8.38 -2.33 3.56
C VAL A 67 8.99 -1.32 2.60
N ALA A 68 9.23 -0.08 3.02
CA ALA A 68 9.88 0.92 2.18
C ALA A 68 11.38 1.07 2.54
N THR A 69 11.67 1.33 3.81
CA THR A 69 12.97 1.82 4.29
C THR A 69 13.76 0.79 5.11
N PRO A 70 15.07 1.00 5.34
CA PRO A 70 15.86 0.15 6.21
C PRO A 70 15.32 0.04 7.64
N ASP A 71 14.88 1.14 8.24
CA ASP A 71 14.34 1.15 9.61
C ASP A 71 13.06 0.31 9.71
N GLU A 72 12.18 0.41 8.72
CA GLU A 72 10.99 -0.43 8.62
C GLU A 72 11.35 -1.91 8.45
N ALA A 73 12.40 -2.20 7.66
CA ALA A 73 12.86 -3.56 7.43
C ALA A 73 13.41 -4.20 8.71
N GLU A 74 14.22 -3.47 9.49
CA GLU A 74 14.69 -3.94 10.80
C GLU A 74 13.53 -4.18 11.78
N ALA A 75 12.57 -3.25 11.84
CA ALA A 75 11.39 -3.43 12.68
C ALA A 75 10.57 -4.64 12.25
N ALA A 76 10.33 -4.82 10.94
CA ALA A 76 9.58 -5.95 10.40
C ALA A 76 10.28 -7.29 10.68
N ARG A 77 11.63 -7.36 10.57
CA ARG A 77 12.40 -8.57 10.89
C ARG A 77 12.21 -9.00 12.34
N ARG A 78 12.24 -8.03 13.28
CA ARG A 78 11.98 -8.33 14.70
C ARG A 78 10.55 -8.82 14.96
N LEU A 79 9.56 -8.32 14.19
CA LEU A 79 8.14 -8.65 14.36
C LEU A 79 7.72 -9.94 13.63
N ALA A 80 8.42 -10.32 12.57
CA ALA A 80 8.19 -11.52 11.77
C ALA A 80 9.53 -12.16 11.37
N PRO A 81 10.22 -12.86 12.30
CA PRO A 81 11.60 -13.34 12.11
C PRO A 81 11.79 -14.28 10.91
N ASP A 82 10.79 -15.09 10.59
CA ASP A 82 10.84 -16.10 9.53
C ASP A 82 10.25 -15.62 8.19
N ALA A 83 9.79 -14.37 8.12
CA ALA A 83 9.14 -13.84 6.92
C ALA A 83 10.15 -13.45 5.85
N ARG A 84 9.74 -13.55 4.59
CA ARG A 84 10.43 -12.91 3.47
C ARG A 84 10.13 -11.42 3.49
N LEU A 85 11.17 -10.60 3.49
CA LEU A 85 11.05 -9.15 3.53
C LEU A 85 11.61 -8.54 2.25
N PHE A 86 10.84 -7.66 1.62
CA PHE A 86 11.24 -6.86 0.47
C PHE A 86 11.17 -5.37 0.81
N ALA A 87 12.26 -4.63 0.49
CA ALA A 87 12.30 -3.17 0.65
C ALA A 87 12.05 -2.49 -0.71
N LEU A 88 10.96 -1.72 -0.79
CA LEU A 88 10.42 -1.18 -2.05
C LEU A 88 11.11 0.08 -2.56
N ASP A 89 11.80 0.82 -1.69
CA ASP A 89 12.48 2.06 -2.07
C ASP A 89 13.88 1.82 -2.68
N GLY A 90 14.15 0.55 -3.04
CA GLY A 90 15.42 0.16 -3.64
C GLY A 90 16.55 0.07 -2.63
N LEU A 91 17.79 0.25 -3.11
CA LEU A 91 18.99 0.22 -2.31
C LEU A 91 19.49 1.64 -2.02
N LEU A 92 18.96 2.24 -0.95
CA LEU A 92 19.38 3.57 -0.54
C LEU A 92 20.88 3.63 -0.20
N PRO A 93 21.56 4.76 -0.41
CA PRO A 93 22.96 4.92 -0.06
C PRO A 93 23.25 4.52 1.40
N GLY A 94 24.20 3.62 1.62
CA GLY A 94 24.56 3.13 2.95
C GLY A 94 23.68 2.00 3.52
N ALA A 95 22.58 1.63 2.86
CA ALA A 95 21.66 0.61 3.37
C ALA A 95 22.10 -0.84 3.13
N ALA A 96 23.08 -1.08 2.25
CA ALA A 96 23.47 -2.44 1.83
C ALA A 96 23.82 -3.35 3.02
N GLY A 97 24.66 -2.89 3.94
CA GLY A 97 25.05 -3.66 5.13
C GLY A 97 23.87 -3.95 6.07
N VAL A 98 22.93 -3.00 6.21
CA VAL A 98 21.72 -3.15 7.04
C VAL A 98 20.82 -4.26 6.45
N PHE A 99 20.55 -4.20 5.16
CA PHE A 99 19.72 -5.22 4.50
C PHE A 99 20.38 -6.60 4.52
N ALA A 100 21.70 -6.66 4.26
CA ALA A 100 22.44 -7.93 4.30
C ALA A 100 22.46 -8.58 5.69
N ALA A 101 22.57 -7.76 6.77
CA ALA A 101 22.55 -8.23 8.15
C ALA A 101 21.17 -8.71 8.60
N ASN A 102 20.10 -8.15 8.06
CA ASN A 102 18.71 -8.47 8.42
C ASN A 102 18.03 -9.44 7.43
N ASP A 103 18.75 -10.02 6.49
CA ASP A 103 18.20 -10.89 5.42
C ASP A 103 16.99 -10.25 4.71
N VAL A 104 17.11 -8.97 4.36
CA VAL A 104 16.11 -8.21 3.63
C VAL A 104 16.49 -8.13 2.16
N ALA A 105 15.55 -8.40 1.28
CA ALA A 105 15.71 -8.28 -0.16
C ALA A 105 15.38 -6.85 -0.62
N PRO A 106 16.36 -5.99 -0.97
CA PRO A 106 16.03 -4.74 -1.65
C PRO A 106 15.40 -5.05 -3.01
N VAL A 107 14.41 -4.27 -3.41
CA VAL A 107 13.85 -4.31 -4.75
C VAL A 107 14.66 -3.35 -5.62
N LEU A 108 15.67 -3.90 -6.32
CA LEU A 108 16.64 -3.12 -7.09
C LEU A 108 15.98 -2.52 -8.32
N THR A 109 16.23 -1.24 -8.58
CA THR A 109 15.55 -0.43 -9.59
C THR A 109 16.48 0.13 -10.67
N SER A 110 17.79 -0.04 -10.52
CA SER A 110 18.80 0.42 -11.49
C SER A 110 20.00 -0.52 -11.57
N LEU A 111 20.80 -0.37 -12.63
CA LEU A 111 22.06 -1.12 -12.79
C LEU A 111 23.09 -0.75 -11.72
N GLU A 112 23.08 0.48 -11.23
CA GLU A 112 23.93 0.96 -10.16
C GLU A 112 23.62 0.27 -8.83
N GLU A 113 22.33 0.16 -8.47
CA GLU A 113 21.89 -0.57 -7.28
C GLU A 113 22.28 -2.05 -7.35
N ILE A 114 22.14 -2.67 -8.53
CA ILE A 114 22.57 -4.06 -8.77
C ILE A 114 24.06 -4.20 -8.55
N ALA A 115 24.88 -3.29 -9.07
CA ALA A 115 26.32 -3.32 -8.89
C ALA A 115 26.74 -3.19 -7.41
N VAL A 116 26.09 -2.27 -6.66
CA VAL A 116 26.33 -2.11 -5.22
C VAL A 116 25.94 -3.36 -4.44
N TRP A 117 24.81 -3.98 -4.79
CA TRP A 117 24.34 -5.19 -4.08
C TRP A 117 25.18 -6.42 -4.38
N SER A 118 25.64 -6.58 -5.64
CA SER A 118 26.59 -7.64 -6.03
C SER A 118 27.92 -7.47 -5.31
N ALA A 119 28.45 -6.24 -5.19
CA ALA A 119 29.66 -5.96 -4.42
C ALA A 119 29.50 -6.29 -2.93
N GLU A 120 28.33 -6.00 -2.34
CA GLU A 120 28.04 -6.36 -0.95
C GLU A 120 27.97 -7.88 -0.77
N ALA A 121 27.39 -8.62 -1.73
CA ALA A 121 27.37 -10.07 -1.72
C ALA A 121 28.80 -10.66 -1.75
N ALA A 122 29.68 -10.11 -2.60
CA ALA A 122 31.08 -10.49 -2.66
C ALA A 122 31.81 -10.19 -1.33
N ARG A 123 31.56 -9.01 -0.72
CA ARG A 123 32.11 -8.64 0.59
C ARG A 123 31.64 -9.58 1.69
N ALA A 124 30.36 -9.95 1.68
CA ALA A 124 29.75 -10.86 2.66
C ALA A 124 30.09 -12.34 2.40
N GLN A 125 30.72 -12.67 1.27
CA GLN A 125 31.05 -14.04 0.81
C GLN A 125 29.83 -14.98 0.81
N LYS A 126 28.64 -14.44 0.50
CA LYS A 126 27.38 -15.20 0.40
C LYS A 126 26.47 -14.61 -0.66
N ARG A 127 25.55 -15.42 -1.17
CA ARG A 127 24.47 -14.89 -2.01
C ARG A 127 23.49 -14.09 -1.14
N LEU A 128 23.11 -12.91 -1.63
CA LEU A 128 22.17 -12.03 -0.93
C LEU A 128 20.84 -11.97 -1.68
N PRO A 129 19.70 -12.02 -0.96
CA PRO A 129 18.39 -11.98 -1.58
C PRO A 129 18.11 -10.61 -2.21
N ALA A 130 17.44 -10.59 -3.37
CA ALA A 130 16.95 -9.35 -3.97
C ALA A 130 15.66 -9.58 -4.76
N GLY A 131 14.90 -8.49 -4.96
CA GLY A 131 13.92 -8.35 -6.02
C GLY A 131 14.47 -7.45 -7.13
N LEU A 132 13.92 -7.54 -8.34
CA LEU A 132 14.11 -6.57 -9.40
C LEU A 132 12.77 -5.92 -9.72
N GLN A 133 12.73 -4.61 -9.88
CA GLN A 133 11.59 -3.92 -10.45
C GLN A 133 11.87 -3.52 -11.89
N ILE A 134 10.98 -3.91 -12.80
CA ILE A 134 10.98 -3.49 -14.20
C ILE A 134 9.98 -2.36 -14.34
N ASP A 135 10.34 -1.28 -15.03
CA ASP A 135 9.37 -0.28 -15.46
C ASP A 135 8.65 -0.79 -16.72
N SER A 136 7.42 -1.19 -16.56
CA SER A 136 6.57 -1.64 -17.67
C SER A 136 5.69 -0.53 -18.26
N GLY A 137 5.79 0.71 -17.73
CA GLY A 137 5.05 1.86 -18.23
C GLY A 137 4.40 2.75 -17.15
N LEU A 138 4.82 2.63 -15.87
CA LEU A 138 4.45 3.56 -14.81
C LEU A 138 5.37 4.80 -14.79
N ASN A 139 6.61 4.65 -15.28
CA ASN A 139 7.64 5.69 -15.37
C ASN A 139 7.95 6.37 -14.02
N ARG A 140 8.06 5.55 -12.97
CA ARG A 140 8.37 6.03 -11.62
C ARG A 140 9.68 5.46 -11.09
N LEU A 141 9.80 4.17 -10.99
CA LEU A 141 10.97 3.41 -10.56
C LEU A 141 11.03 2.10 -11.36
N GLY A 142 12.24 1.59 -11.56
CA GLY A 142 12.47 0.28 -12.18
C GLY A 142 13.44 0.35 -13.34
N LEU A 143 13.98 -0.81 -13.67
CA LEU A 143 14.84 -1.03 -14.81
C LEU A 143 14.11 -0.66 -16.10
N SER A 144 14.75 0.16 -16.91
CA SER A 144 14.27 0.47 -18.26
C SER A 144 14.38 -0.75 -19.20
N ASP A 145 13.77 -0.65 -20.37
CA ASP A 145 13.93 -1.65 -21.45
C ASP A 145 15.43 -1.89 -21.76
N ALA A 146 16.22 -0.82 -21.88
CA ALA A 146 17.65 -0.89 -22.12
C ALA A 146 18.44 -1.56 -20.97
N ASP A 147 18.08 -1.28 -19.71
CA ASP A 147 18.73 -1.90 -18.56
C ASP A 147 18.46 -3.41 -18.51
N VAL A 148 17.23 -3.84 -18.81
CA VAL A 148 16.89 -5.27 -18.87
C VAL A 148 17.65 -5.97 -19.98
N HIS A 149 17.80 -5.36 -21.16
CA HIS A 149 18.63 -5.92 -22.23
C HIS A 149 20.10 -5.98 -21.85
N THR A 150 20.60 -4.99 -21.12
CA THR A 150 21.98 -5.02 -20.57
C THR A 150 22.15 -6.19 -19.61
N LEU A 151 21.22 -6.43 -18.68
CA LEU A 151 21.27 -7.58 -17.79
C LEU A 151 21.21 -8.92 -18.52
N ALA A 152 20.41 -8.99 -19.58
CA ALA A 152 20.32 -10.20 -20.41
C ALA A 152 21.61 -10.51 -21.17
N SER A 153 22.31 -9.47 -21.64
CA SER A 153 23.60 -9.63 -22.35
C SER A 153 24.80 -9.78 -21.41
N GLU A 154 24.70 -9.30 -20.17
CA GLU A 154 25.76 -9.31 -19.16
C GLU A 154 25.27 -9.99 -17.87
N PRO A 155 24.96 -11.30 -17.89
CA PRO A 155 24.34 -11.99 -16.74
C PRO A 155 25.20 -12.00 -15.48
N THR A 156 26.52 -11.83 -15.61
CA THR A 156 27.46 -11.72 -14.48
C THR A 156 27.21 -10.50 -13.59
N ARG A 157 26.43 -9.51 -14.05
CA ARG A 157 25.98 -8.39 -13.18
C ARG A 157 25.13 -8.86 -12.00
N LEU A 158 24.51 -10.02 -12.13
CA LEU A 158 23.70 -10.64 -11.07
C LEU A 158 24.51 -11.63 -10.19
N ASP A 159 25.83 -11.69 -10.36
CA ASP A 159 26.67 -12.57 -9.55
C ASP A 159 26.55 -12.22 -8.06
N GLY A 160 26.42 -13.26 -7.22
CA GLY A 160 26.22 -13.10 -5.79
C GLY A 160 24.79 -12.70 -5.38
N ILE A 161 23.89 -12.42 -6.33
CA ILE A 161 22.50 -12.09 -6.04
C ILE A 161 21.64 -13.36 -6.10
N ASP A 162 20.83 -13.58 -5.04
CA ASP A 162 19.76 -14.56 -4.99
C ASP A 162 18.46 -13.89 -5.39
N LEU A 163 18.17 -13.89 -6.69
CA LEU A 163 16.99 -13.21 -7.24
C LEU A 163 15.71 -13.96 -6.88
N ARG A 164 14.89 -13.37 -6.02
CA ARG A 164 13.69 -13.99 -5.45
C ARG A 164 12.38 -13.48 -6.03
N LEU A 165 12.41 -12.32 -6.70
CA LEU A 165 11.20 -11.69 -7.26
C LEU A 165 11.57 -10.79 -8.43
N VAL A 166 10.81 -10.87 -9.52
CA VAL A 166 10.76 -9.82 -10.55
C VAL A 166 9.38 -9.18 -10.50
N MET A 167 9.32 -7.86 -10.38
CA MET A 167 8.06 -7.17 -10.22
C MET A 167 7.93 -5.93 -11.11
N SER A 168 6.70 -5.50 -11.30
CA SER A 168 6.35 -4.19 -11.84
C SER A 168 5.15 -3.61 -11.10
N HIS A 169 4.63 -2.47 -11.55
CA HIS A 169 3.50 -1.80 -10.90
C HIS A 169 2.59 -1.15 -11.94
N LEU A 170 1.29 -1.38 -11.81
CA LEU A 170 0.29 -0.85 -12.73
C LEU A 170 -0.01 0.63 -12.41
N ALA A 171 -0.28 1.41 -13.45
CA ALA A 171 -0.60 2.82 -13.35
C ALA A 171 -2.12 3.09 -13.27
N CYS A 172 -2.93 2.22 -13.89
CA CYS A 172 -4.36 2.46 -14.10
C CYS A 172 -5.22 1.28 -13.63
N ALA A 173 -4.75 0.53 -12.61
CA ALA A 173 -5.44 -0.68 -12.15
C ALA A 173 -6.78 -0.39 -11.46
N ASP A 174 -7.02 0.83 -11.02
CA ASP A 174 -8.30 1.33 -10.49
C ASP A 174 -9.42 1.34 -11.55
N ASP A 175 -9.09 1.57 -12.82
CA ASP A 175 -10.00 1.44 -13.95
C ASP A 175 -9.73 0.14 -14.72
N PRO A 176 -10.61 -0.88 -14.59
CA PRO A 176 -10.42 -2.17 -15.26
C PRO A 176 -10.55 -2.09 -16.79
N THR A 177 -11.13 -1.02 -17.31
CA THR A 177 -11.32 -0.83 -18.77
C THR A 177 -10.16 -0.11 -19.44
N HIS A 178 -9.22 0.43 -18.65
CA HIS A 178 -8.11 1.21 -19.18
C HIS A 178 -7.10 0.31 -19.92
N GLY A 179 -6.94 0.54 -21.23
CA GLY A 179 -6.10 -0.30 -22.10
C GLY A 179 -4.61 -0.35 -21.71
N HIS A 180 -4.14 0.64 -20.92
CA HIS A 180 -2.76 0.67 -20.43
C HIS A 180 -2.44 -0.50 -19.49
N ASN A 181 -3.42 -1.08 -18.79
CA ASN A 181 -3.22 -2.27 -17.96
C ASN A 181 -2.66 -3.43 -18.77
N GLU A 182 -3.25 -3.72 -19.95
CA GLU A 182 -2.77 -4.78 -20.83
C GLU A 182 -1.43 -4.43 -21.49
N THR A 183 -1.22 -3.16 -21.84
CA THR A 183 0.06 -2.69 -22.36
C THR A 183 1.17 -2.94 -21.36
N GLN A 184 0.97 -2.55 -20.09
CA GLN A 184 1.95 -2.79 -19.03
C GLN A 184 2.18 -4.28 -18.76
N ARG A 185 1.13 -5.09 -18.73
CA ARG A 185 1.25 -6.54 -18.58
C ARG A 185 2.09 -7.15 -19.71
N SER A 186 1.82 -6.78 -20.96
CA SER A 186 2.54 -7.28 -22.14
C SER A 186 4.02 -6.86 -22.11
N ASN A 187 4.31 -5.60 -21.74
CA ASN A 187 5.67 -5.11 -21.57
C ASN A 187 6.41 -5.88 -20.46
N PHE A 188 5.74 -6.10 -19.33
CA PHE A 188 6.30 -6.86 -18.22
C PHE A 188 6.63 -8.30 -18.63
N ASP A 189 5.70 -8.99 -19.33
CA ASP A 189 5.94 -10.35 -19.84
C ASP A 189 7.13 -10.41 -20.79
N ARG A 190 7.22 -9.47 -21.73
CA ARG A 190 8.33 -9.40 -22.71
C ARG A 190 9.68 -9.20 -22.00
N LEU A 191 9.75 -8.26 -21.06
CA LEU A 191 10.99 -7.90 -20.40
C LEU A 191 11.44 -8.97 -19.39
N ARG A 192 10.53 -9.49 -18.58
CA ARG A 192 10.88 -10.53 -17.60
C ARG A 192 11.35 -11.83 -18.27
N ALA A 193 10.90 -12.11 -19.48
CA ALA A 193 11.34 -13.29 -20.23
C ALA A 193 12.84 -13.25 -20.62
N LEU A 194 13.48 -12.08 -20.60
CA LEU A 194 14.90 -11.89 -20.81
C LEU A 194 15.76 -12.17 -19.57
N LEU A 195 15.15 -12.23 -18.38
CA LEU A 195 15.81 -12.42 -17.11
C LEU A 195 15.78 -13.91 -16.70
N PRO A 196 16.62 -14.31 -15.74
CA PRO A 196 16.55 -15.67 -15.19
C PRO A 196 15.15 -16.02 -14.70
N PRO A 197 14.68 -17.28 -14.86
CA PRO A 197 13.39 -17.72 -14.35
C PRO A 197 13.25 -17.41 -12.86
N THR A 198 12.30 -16.53 -12.52
CA THR A 198 12.11 -15.99 -11.18
C THR A 198 10.62 -15.76 -10.95
N PRO A 199 10.09 -15.98 -9.74
CA PRO A 199 8.72 -15.62 -9.40
C PRO A 199 8.41 -14.16 -9.76
N ALA A 200 7.20 -13.93 -10.27
CA ALA A 200 6.78 -12.64 -10.80
C ALA A 200 5.64 -12.02 -9.98
N SER A 201 5.56 -10.69 -9.96
CA SER A 201 4.52 -9.94 -9.27
C SER A 201 4.16 -8.65 -9.99
N LEU A 202 2.89 -8.47 -10.36
CA LEU A 202 2.41 -7.25 -11.01
C LEU A 202 1.31 -6.56 -10.19
N ALA A 203 0.30 -7.30 -9.73
CA ALA A 203 -0.85 -6.76 -9.04
C ALA A 203 -0.51 -6.24 -7.63
N ALA A 204 -0.85 -4.98 -7.38
CA ALA A 204 -1.04 -4.39 -6.06
C ALA A 204 -2.56 -4.37 -5.74
N SER A 205 -3.03 -3.55 -4.80
CA SER A 205 -4.41 -3.55 -4.31
C SER A 205 -5.49 -3.55 -5.41
N ASP A 206 -5.43 -2.60 -6.34
CA ASP A 206 -6.46 -2.50 -7.38
C ASP A 206 -6.28 -3.55 -8.48
N GLY A 207 -5.04 -3.93 -8.76
CA GLY A 207 -4.69 -4.97 -9.72
C GLY A 207 -5.23 -6.36 -9.36
N LEU A 208 -5.62 -6.60 -8.10
CA LEU A 208 -6.25 -7.85 -7.66
C LEU A 208 -7.53 -8.16 -8.43
N MET A 209 -8.28 -7.11 -8.77
CA MET A 209 -9.60 -7.23 -9.40
C MET A 209 -9.54 -7.32 -10.93
N LEU A 210 -8.36 -7.17 -11.55
CA LEU A 210 -8.17 -7.29 -12.99
C LEU A 210 -8.15 -8.75 -13.49
N GLY A 211 -8.17 -9.72 -12.56
CA GLY A 211 -8.22 -11.14 -12.84
C GLY A 211 -6.86 -11.85 -12.79
N ALA A 212 -6.92 -13.19 -12.82
CA ALA A 212 -5.80 -14.07 -12.52
C ALA A 212 -4.54 -13.83 -13.37
N ARG A 213 -4.69 -13.37 -14.61
CA ARG A 213 -3.55 -13.07 -15.51
C ARG A 213 -2.66 -11.92 -15.05
N PHE A 214 -3.11 -11.10 -14.07
CA PHE A 214 -2.33 -10.03 -13.44
C PHE A 214 -1.71 -10.45 -12.11
N HIS A 215 -2.11 -11.58 -11.52
CA HIS A 215 -1.64 -12.01 -10.20
C HIS A 215 -0.22 -12.57 -10.25
N TYR A 216 0.14 -13.30 -11.32
CA TYR A 216 1.40 -14.05 -11.45
C TYR A 216 1.60 -14.99 -10.23
N ASP A 217 2.82 -15.02 -9.67
CA ASP A 217 3.16 -15.89 -8.54
C ASP A 217 2.86 -15.27 -7.18
N LEU A 218 2.86 -13.92 -7.11
CA LEU A 218 2.72 -13.17 -5.85
C LEU A 218 1.98 -11.85 -6.07
N VAL A 219 0.98 -11.57 -5.25
CA VAL A 219 0.30 -10.26 -5.22
C VAL A 219 0.72 -9.45 -3.99
N ARG A 220 0.65 -8.11 -4.10
CA ARG A 220 1.15 -7.17 -3.11
C ARG A 220 0.07 -6.19 -2.63
N PRO A 221 -1.01 -6.67 -1.98
CA PRO A 221 -1.99 -5.77 -1.41
C PRO A 221 -1.35 -4.89 -0.35
N GLY A 222 -1.69 -3.62 -0.38
CA GLY A 222 -1.37 -2.62 0.62
C GLY A 222 -2.66 -2.06 1.20
N TYR A 223 -3.12 -0.94 0.69
CA TYR A 223 -4.26 -0.27 1.25
C TYR A 223 -5.57 -1.09 1.24
N ALA A 224 -5.70 -2.07 0.35
CA ALA A 224 -6.82 -3.01 0.37
C ALA A 224 -6.86 -3.87 1.64
N LEU A 225 -5.71 -4.18 2.28
CA LEU A 225 -5.67 -4.87 3.57
C LEU A 225 -6.41 -4.08 4.65
N TYR A 226 -6.37 -2.77 4.56
CA TYR A 226 -6.98 -1.85 5.51
C TYR A 226 -8.42 -1.45 5.12
N GLY A 227 -8.94 -2.04 4.03
CA GLY A 227 -10.30 -1.82 3.55
C GLY A 227 -10.45 -0.68 2.56
N GLY A 228 -9.33 -0.15 2.05
CA GLY A 228 -9.35 0.84 0.98
C GLY A 228 -9.82 0.23 -0.35
N GLN A 229 -10.66 0.97 -1.07
CA GLN A 229 -11.25 0.55 -2.34
C GLN A 229 -11.18 1.71 -3.34
N ALA A 230 -10.29 1.62 -4.33
CA ALA A 230 -10.25 2.55 -5.46
C ALA A 230 -10.71 1.90 -6.77
N PHE A 231 -10.89 0.59 -6.79
CA PHE A 231 -11.29 -0.16 -7.98
C PHE A 231 -12.68 0.28 -8.47
N GLN A 232 -12.76 0.82 -9.68
CA GLN A 232 -13.98 1.35 -10.29
C GLN A 232 -14.89 0.27 -10.91
N GLY A 233 -14.41 -0.98 -10.99
CA GLY A 233 -15.12 -2.12 -11.58
C GLY A 233 -16.18 -2.76 -10.69
N GLY A 234 -16.42 -2.26 -9.49
CA GLY A 234 -17.44 -2.77 -8.57
C GLY A 234 -16.92 -3.13 -7.17
N PRO A 235 -17.68 -3.92 -6.40
CA PRO A 235 -17.34 -4.23 -5.03
C PRO A 235 -16.07 -5.08 -4.93
N THR A 236 -15.31 -4.86 -3.87
CA THR A 236 -14.13 -5.67 -3.50
C THR A 236 -14.46 -6.55 -2.29
N PRO A 237 -13.72 -7.65 -2.06
CA PRO A 237 -14.01 -8.57 -0.96
C PRO A 237 -13.59 -8.04 0.42
N VAL A 238 -13.05 -6.81 0.49
CA VAL A 238 -12.49 -6.23 1.70
C VAL A 238 -13.46 -5.29 2.42
N ARG A 239 -13.27 -5.14 3.73
CA ARG A 239 -14.07 -4.26 4.58
C ARG A 239 -13.18 -3.21 5.26
N PRO A 240 -13.70 -2.00 5.52
CA PRO A 240 -12.96 -1.00 6.29
C PRO A 240 -12.50 -1.54 7.65
N ALA A 241 -11.21 -1.44 7.92
CA ALA A 241 -10.59 -1.87 9.17
C ALA A 241 -10.34 -0.69 10.13
N VAL A 242 -10.65 0.53 9.71
CA VAL A 242 -10.39 1.76 10.46
C VAL A 242 -11.68 2.53 10.66
N ILE A 243 -11.91 2.94 11.90
CA ILE A 243 -13.00 3.83 12.28
C ILE A 243 -12.38 5.05 12.96
N VAL A 244 -12.77 6.24 12.50
CA VAL A 244 -12.41 7.51 13.12
C VAL A 244 -13.65 8.09 13.78
N GLU A 245 -13.57 8.35 15.07
CA GLU A 245 -14.64 8.96 15.86
C GLU A 245 -14.18 10.29 16.42
N ALA A 246 -15.02 11.30 16.37
CA ALA A 246 -14.75 12.64 16.86
C ALA A 246 -15.90 13.15 17.73
N ARG A 247 -15.60 13.99 18.73
CA ARG A 247 -16.64 14.60 19.59
C ARG A 247 -17.37 15.70 18.85
N VAL A 248 -18.67 15.80 19.08
CA VAL A 248 -19.43 17.01 18.76
C VAL A 248 -19.10 18.05 19.82
N LEU A 249 -18.45 19.14 19.42
CA LEU A 249 -18.08 20.25 20.30
C LEU A 249 -19.24 21.21 20.52
N GLN A 250 -20.02 21.45 19.48
CA GLN A 250 -21.16 22.39 19.52
C GLN A 250 -22.18 22.04 18.46
N VAL A 251 -23.45 22.25 18.78
CA VAL A 251 -24.52 22.24 17.78
C VAL A 251 -25.06 23.67 17.67
N ARG A 252 -25.24 24.17 16.43
CA ARG A 252 -25.73 25.50 16.11
C ARG A 252 -26.96 25.41 15.23
N ALA A 253 -27.89 26.34 15.39
CA ALA A 253 -28.97 26.55 14.45
C ALA A 253 -28.56 27.66 13.46
N LEU A 254 -28.75 27.42 12.18
CA LEU A 254 -28.45 28.37 11.10
C LEU A 254 -29.72 28.73 10.38
N ALA A 255 -29.87 30.02 10.06
CA ALA A 255 -30.92 30.52 9.17
C ALA A 255 -30.51 30.32 7.69
N PRO A 256 -31.48 30.29 6.75
CA PRO A 256 -31.15 30.31 5.32
C PRO A 256 -30.25 31.51 4.97
N GLY A 257 -29.17 31.27 4.23
CA GLY A 257 -28.18 32.26 3.84
C GLY A 257 -26.99 32.40 4.79
N ASP A 258 -27.03 31.85 6.02
CA ASP A 258 -25.93 31.91 6.95
C ASP A 258 -24.69 31.20 6.38
N PRO A 259 -23.51 31.84 6.40
CA PRO A 259 -22.28 31.24 5.92
C PRO A 259 -21.65 30.32 6.97
N VAL A 260 -20.88 29.32 6.51
CA VAL A 260 -20.09 28.43 7.38
C VAL A 260 -18.65 28.36 6.89
N GLY A 261 -17.73 28.45 7.84
CA GLY A 261 -16.31 28.24 7.65
C GLY A 261 -15.58 29.37 6.92
N TYR A 262 -14.31 29.12 6.65
CA TYR A 262 -13.42 30.08 5.99
C TYR A 262 -13.90 30.41 4.57
N SER A 263 -13.78 31.68 4.19
CA SER A 263 -14.18 32.22 2.89
C SER A 263 -15.68 32.10 2.59
N ALA A 264 -16.51 31.69 3.56
CA ALA A 264 -17.98 31.56 3.41
C ALA A 264 -18.38 30.75 2.16
N THR A 265 -17.63 29.74 1.82
CA THR A 265 -17.84 28.92 0.60
C THR A 265 -19.11 28.08 0.65
N TRP A 266 -19.58 27.77 1.85
CA TRP A 266 -20.86 27.09 2.06
C TRP A 266 -21.84 28.02 2.76
N ARG A 267 -23.10 27.97 2.34
CA ARG A 267 -24.22 28.69 2.97
C ARG A 267 -25.40 27.76 3.19
N ALA A 268 -26.09 27.94 4.29
CA ALA A 268 -27.30 27.20 4.59
C ALA A 268 -28.41 27.53 3.58
N ALA A 269 -28.87 26.56 2.80
CA ALA A 269 -29.95 26.73 1.84
C ALA A 269 -31.33 26.72 2.51
N ARG A 270 -31.44 26.21 3.74
CA ARG A 270 -32.67 26.09 4.55
C ARG A 270 -32.30 26.19 6.03
N PRO A 271 -33.29 26.33 6.95
CA PRO A 271 -33.00 26.18 8.38
C PRO A 271 -32.23 24.87 8.63
N THR A 272 -31.04 24.97 9.19
CA THR A 272 -30.09 23.84 9.29
C THR A 272 -29.55 23.74 10.71
N ARG A 273 -29.43 22.51 11.22
CA ARG A 273 -28.64 22.23 12.42
C ARG A 273 -27.23 21.85 11.98
N LEU A 274 -26.25 22.60 12.44
CA LEU A 274 -24.84 22.39 12.18
C LEU A 274 -24.16 21.77 13.43
N ALA A 275 -23.45 20.67 13.27
CA ALA A 275 -22.55 20.13 14.30
C ALA A 275 -21.11 20.53 13.99
N VAL A 276 -20.43 21.10 14.98
CA VAL A 276 -18.99 21.32 14.93
C VAL A 276 -18.32 20.13 15.63
N ILE A 277 -17.44 19.43 14.93
CA ILE A 277 -16.73 18.25 15.45
C ILE A 277 -15.25 18.56 15.69
N SER A 278 -14.63 17.80 16.59
CA SER A 278 -13.21 17.94 16.96
C SER A 278 -12.26 17.20 16.01
N ALA A 279 -12.52 17.25 14.71
CA ALA A 279 -11.66 16.67 13.68
C ALA A 279 -11.63 17.61 12.46
N GLY A 280 -10.46 17.78 11.86
CA GLY A 280 -10.31 18.67 10.73
C GLY A 280 -8.97 18.48 10.01
N TYR A 281 -8.55 19.47 9.23
CA TYR A 281 -7.34 19.39 8.42
C TYR A 281 -6.05 19.25 9.26
N ALA A 282 -6.04 19.72 10.49
CA ALA A 282 -4.91 19.55 11.40
C ALA A 282 -4.72 18.09 11.85
N ASP A 283 -5.75 17.27 11.72
CA ASP A 283 -5.76 15.84 12.05
C ASP A 283 -5.52 14.96 10.80
N GLY A 284 -5.21 15.57 9.64
CA GLY A 284 -4.94 14.87 8.39
C GLY A 284 -6.14 14.74 7.44
N PHE A 285 -7.29 15.31 7.76
CA PHE A 285 -8.42 15.34 6.81
C PHE A 285 -8.15 16.33 5.67
N ALA A 286 -8.23 15.86 4.43
CA ALA A 286 -8.00 16.71 3.28
C ALA A 286 -9.05 17.84 3.22
N ARG A 287 -8.59 19.09 3.09
CA ARG A 287 -9.48 20.25 2.95
C ARG A 287 -10.43 20.12 1.74
N ALA A 288 -10.01 19.42 0.70
CA ALA A 288 -10.82 19.13 -0.48
C ALA A 288 -12.13 18.38 -0.15
N LEU A 289 -12.20 17.63 0.95
CA LEU A 289 -13.43 16.96 1.38
C LEU A 289 -14.56 17.92 1.71
N SER A 290 -14.27 19.19 2.01
CA SER A 290 -15.27 20.24 2.29
C SER A 290 -15.60 21.11 1.07
N ALA A 291 -14.86 21.01 -0.04
CA ALA A 291 -14.98 21.91 -1.18
C ALA A 291 -15.88 21.38 -2.32
N GLY A 292 -16.30 20.10 -2.27
CA GLY A 292 -17.08 19.48 -3.34
C GLY A 292 -18.53 19.93 -3.40
N ALA A 293 -19.08 20.00 -4.61
CA ALA A 293 -20.52 20.05 -4.86
C ALA A 293 -21.01 18.64 -5.23
N GLY A 294 -22.05 18.11 -4.60
CA GLY A 294 -22.62 16.81 -4.94
C GLY A 294 -22.18 15.65 -4.05
N GLU A 295 -22.15 14.44 -4.60
CA GLU A 295 -21.93 13.18 -3.85
C GLU A 295 -20.50 12.96 -3.37
N GLU A 296 -19.52 13.71 -3.88
CA GLU A 296 -18.09 13.57 -3.57
C GLU A 296 -17.65 14.30 -2.28
N ARG A 297 -18.59 14.79 -1.49
CA ARG A 297 -18.27 15.45 -0.20
C ARG A 297 -17.92 14.43 0.86
N GLY A 298 -17.01 14.83 1.76
CA GLY A 298 -16.81 14.09 3.00
C GLY A 298 -18.12 13.96 3.76
N VAL A 299 -18.39 12.78 4.29
CA VAL A 299 -19.60 12.49 5.06
C VAL A 299 -19.21 11.91 6.40
N VAL A 300 -19.93 12.28 7.44
CA VAL A 300 -19.84 11.67 8.77
C VAL A 300 -21.14 10.95 9.10
N ALA A 301 -21.09 9.99 10.01
CA ALA A 301 -22.26 9.34 10.56
C ALA A 301 -22.52 9.88 11.98
N ILE A 302 -23.73 10.40 12.23
CA ILE A 302 -24.18 10.85 13.55
C ILE A 302 -25.43 10.03 13.90
N HIS A 303 -25.38 9.26 14.97
CA HIS A 303 -26.46 8.32 15.34
C HIS A 303 -26.89 7.40 14.18
N GLY A 304 -25.92 6.93 13.38
CA GLY A 304 -26.17 6.07 12.23
C GLY A 304 -26.74 6.78 10.99
N GLN A 305 -26.94 8.09 11.04
CA GLN A 305 -27.39 8.91 9.91
C GLN A 305 -26.21 9.63 9.26
N ARG A 306 -26.17 9.63 7.92
CA ARG A 306 -25.16 10.38 7.16
C ARG A 306 -25.42 11.88 7.23
N ALA A 307 -24.39 12.65 7.54
CA ALA A 307 -24.37 14.11 7.50
C ALA A 307 -23.19 14.58 6.62
N PRO A 308 -23.42 15.53 5.68
CA PRO A 308 -22.37 16.09 4.83
C PRO A 308 -21.46 17.05 5.59
#